data_d4d9c5faabe56457f60d1ead14c7951d
#
_entry.id   d4d9c5faabe56457f60d1ead14c7951d
#
_cell.length_a   1.000
_cell.length_b   1.000
_cell.length_c   1.000
_cell.angle_alpha   90.00
_cell.angle_beta   90.00
_cell.angle_gamma   90.00
#
_symmetry.space_group_name_H-M   'P 1'
#
loop_
_entity.id
_entity.type
_entity.pdbx_description
1 polymer ?
#
loop_
_entity_poly.entity_id
_entity_poly.type
_entity_poly.pdbx_seq_one_letter_code
_entity_poly.pdbx_strand_id
1 'polypeptide(L)'
;FGEVQTAMIYDAALTDAQVKRLAGAAPLPTRALFDTGYHGAESYRIPSLLTLDSGVILAGADQRVSIPNDAPNDINLVMRRSLDGGATWEEMRTLLSLPGTGALGASLIDSVLVQDRSTGRVICLVDQFPGGIGQPNATVGTGFDEQGRRVLHNRTGELFAVEPDGSVVTQAGEATDYRVILRGDDAAGVRAGDVLRGGREAGSIYLAHEQAPEDCLFQHRGSHLLMLTSDDDGATWSEPIDITPQVKADWMCFLGTGPGNAIQLTGPEHAGRILVPVYYSHEAGGTGFLSCAAI
;
A
#
# COMPACT_ATOMS: atom_id res chain seq x y z
N PHE A 1 1.39 7.96 -27.78
CA PHE A 1 2.54 8.17 -28.66
C PHE A 1 2.79 9.69 -28.69
N GLY A 2 3.98 10.11 -28.24
CA GLY A 2 4.40 11.51 -28.30
C GLY A 2 5.16 11.78 -29.60
N GLU A 3 5.01 12.97 -30.15
CA GLU A 3 5.73 13.43 -31.32
C GLU A 3 6.95 14.25 -30.85
N VAL A 4 8.15 13.87 -31.27
CA VAL A 4 9.37 14.64 -31.00
C VAL A 4 9.55 15.61 -32.15
N GLN A 5 9.32 16.91 -31.91
CA GLN A 5 9.48 17.95 -32.93
C GLN A 5 10.94 18.36 -33.14
N THR A 6 11.75 18.36 -32.09
CA THR A 6 13.14 18.76 -32.15
C THR A 6 13.98 18.02 -31.10
N ALA A 7 15.16 17.54 -31.48
CA ALA A 7 16.18 17.03 -30.59
C ALA A 7 17.50 17.79 -30.83
N MET A 8 18.15 18.27 -29.77
CA MET A 8 19.42 19.00 -29.83
C MET A 8 20.42 18.40 -28.83
N ILE A 9 21.68 18.33 -29.25
CA ILE A 9 22.78 17.86 -28.40
C ILE A 9 23.72 19.05 -28.20
N TYR A 10 24.15 19.27 -26.97
CA TYR A 10 25.06 20.34 -26.56
C TYR A 10 26.33 19.71 -25.99
N ASP A 11 27.43 20.42 -26.12
CA ASP A 11 28.74 20.04 -25.60
C ASP A 11 28.92 20.33 -24.10
N ALA A 12 27.92 20.98 -23.49
CA ALA A 12 27.89 21.27 -22.06
C ALA A 12 26.47 21.09 -21.50
N ALA A 13 26.37 20.85 -20.19
CA ALA A 13 25.10 20.85 -19.50
C ALA A 13 24.44 22.22 -19.54
N LEU A 14 23.20 22.28 -20.00
CA LEU A 14 22.40 23.51 -20.00
C LEU A 14 21.84 23.78 -18.62
N THR A 15 21.78 25.05 -18.25
CA THR A 15 21.04 25.49 -17.06
C THR A 15 19.53 25.43 -17.33
N ASP A 16 18.72 25.34 -16.27
CA ASP A 16 17.26 25.34 -16.37
C ASP A 16 16.72 26.55 -17.16
N ALA A 17 17.32 27.72 -16.96
CA ALA A 17 16.95 28.94 -17.69
C ALA A 17 17.21 28.82 -19.19
N GLN A 18 18.31 28.17 -19.60
CA GLN A 18 18.63 27.92 -21.01
C GLN A 18 17.68 26.90 -21.61
N VAL A 19 17.38 25.82 -20.90
CA VAL A 19 16.38 24.78 -21.33
C VAL A 19 15.02 25.44 -21.55
N LYS A 20 14.53 26.22 -20.60
CA LYS A 20 13.25 26.94 -20.70
C LYS A 20 13.19 27.88 -21.86
N ARG A 21 14.28 28.62 -22.11
CA ARG A 21 14.39 29.56 -23.26
C ARG A 21 14.35 28.83 -24.61
N LEU A 22 15.04 27.68 -24.71
CA LEU A 22 15.08 26.87 -25.93
C LEU A 22 13.74 26.21 -26.21
N ALA A 23 13.05 25.76 -25.17
CA ALA A 23 11.73 25.17 -25.29
C ALA A 23 10.63 26.18 -25.63
N GLY A 24 10.91 27.49 -25.56
CA GLY A 24 9.89 28.53 -25.76
C GLY A 24 8.74 28.48 -24.75
N ALA A 25 8.93 27.73 -23.66
CA ALA A 25 7.88 27.50 -22.68
C ALA A 25 7.99 28.46 -21.50
N ALA A 26 6.89 29.09 -21.14
CA ALA A 26 6.76 29.68 -19.82
C ALA A 26 6.86 28.58 -18.76
N PRO A 27 7.50 28.83 -17.60
CA PRO A 27 7.48 27.88 -16.50
C PRO A 27 6.04 27.54 -16.15
N LEU A 28 5.68 26.26 -16.19
CA LEU A 28 4.40 25.83 -15.64
C LEU A 28 4.40 26.16 -14.14
N PRO A 29 3.34 26.82 -13.64
CA PRO A 29 3.23 27.03 -12.20
C PRO A 29 3.14 25.64 -11.53
N THR A 30 4.08 25.33 -10.66
CA THR A 30 4.08 24.10 -9.86
C THR A 30 3.65 24.43 -8.44
N ARG A 31 2.87 23.54 -7.85
CA ARG A 31 2.46 23.59 -6.46
C ARG A 31 2.75 22.24 -5.81
N ALA A 32 3.46 22.25 -4.69
CA ALA A 32 3.61 21.04 -3.88
C ALA A 32 2.26 20.69 -3.22
N LEU A 33 1.80 19.46 -3.40
CA LEU A 33 0.64 18.91 -2.72
C LEU A 33 1.03 18.25 -1.41
N PHE A 34 2.19 17.61 -1.40
CA PHE A 34 2.82 16.97 -0.27
C PHE A 34 4.26 17.47 -0.22
N ASP A 35 4.71 17.91 0.94
CA ASP A 35 6.05 18.46 1.10
C ASP A 35 6.66 18.00 2.43
N THR A 36 7.96 17.95 2.51
CA THR A 36 8.73 17.63 3.74
C THR A 36 8.25 18.49 4.90
N GLY A 37 8.01 17.86 6.05
CA GLY A 37 7.50 18.52 7.25
C GLY A 37 5.98 18.74 7.29
N TYR A 38 5.26 18.56 6.17
CA TYR A 38 3.79 18.65 6.18
C TYR A 38 3.21 17.55 7.08
N HIS A 39 2.31 17.89 7.98
CA HIS A 39 1.79 17.00 9.02
C HIS A 39 2.88 16.25 9.82
N GLY A 40 4.08 16.84 9.95
CA GLY A 40 5.17 16.29 10.75
C GLY A 40 5.93 15.12 10.11
N ALA A 41 5.64 14.78 8.86
CA ALA A 41 6.33 13.68 8.17
C ALA A 41 7.71 14.10 7.64
N GLU A 42 8.67 13.18 7.68
CA GLU A 42 10.01 13.38 7.14
C GLU A 42 10.01 13.58 5.62
N SER A 43 9.18 12.81 4.90
CA SER A 43 9.06 12.97 3.44
C SER A 43 7.77 12.36 2.89
N TYR A 44 7.48 12.72 1.64
CA TYR A 44 6.43 12.11 0.82
C TYR A 44 7.03 11.61 -0.47
N ARG A 45 6.68 10.40 -0.87
CA ARG A 45 7.19 9.77 -2.10
C ARG A 45 6.08 9.00 -2.81
N ILE A 46 6.42 8.48 -3.99
CA ILE A 46 5.57 7.56 -4.77
C ILE A 46 4.17 8.16 -5.00
N PRO A 47 4.08 9.28 -5.71
CA PRO A 47 2.79 9.90 -5.97
C PRO A 47 1.96 9.10 -6.96
N SER A 48 0.67 8.95 -6.69
CA SER A 48 -0.36 8.51 -7.63
C SER A 48 -1.31 9.68 -7.93
N LEU A 49 -1.75 9.81 -9.18
CA LEU A 49 -2.66 10.88 -9.60
C LEU A 49 -3.70 10.32 -10.56
N LEU A 50 -4.97 10.45 -10.23
CA LEU A 50 -6.08 9.95 -11.03
C LEU A 50 -7.15 11.03 -11.22
N THR A 51 -7.51 11.30 -12.48
CA THR A 51 -8.68 12.13 -12.80
C THR A 51 -9.87 11.20 -13.07
N LEU A 52 -10.94 11.38 -12.32
CA LEU A 52 -12.18 10.62 -12.44
C LEU A 52 -13.06 11.17 -13.58
N ASP A 53 -14.00 10.34 -14.05
CA ASP A 53 -14.98 10.76 -15.07
C ASP A 53 -15.88 11.92 -14.60
N SER A 54 -16.06 12.10 -13.31
CA SER A 54 -16.71 13.26 -12.70
C SER A 54 -15.93 14.58 -12.78
N GLY A 55 -14.63 14.50 -13.13
CA GLY A 55 -13.70 15.63 -13.10
C GLY A 55 -12.98 15.83 -11.77
N VAL A 56 -13.32 15.07 -10.74
CA VAL A 56 -12.57 15.04 -9.46
C VAL A 56 -11.17 14.48 -9.71
N ILE A 57 -10.16 15.08 -9.06
CA ILE A 57 -8.79 14.59 -9.11
C ILE A 57 -8.38 14.07 -7.74
N LEU A 58 -7.86 12.84 -7.72
CA LEU A 58 -7.29 12.21 -6.54
C LEU A 58 -5.77 12.21 -6.64
N ALA A 59 -5.09 12.62 -5.58
CA ALA A 59 -3.64 12.56 -5.45
C ALA A 59 -3.27 11.77 -4.19
N GLY A 60 -2.67 10.60 -4.37
CA GLY A 60 -2.17 9.75 -3.29
C GLY A 60 -0.66 9.88 -3.13
N ALA A 61 -0.14 9.54 -1.97
CA ALA A 61 1.29 9.44 -1.70
C ALA A 61 1.58 8.53 -0.49
N ASP A 62 2.82 8.05 -0.43
CA ASP A 62 3.42 7.46 0.76
C ASP A 62 3.82 8.59 1.71
N GLN A 63 3.22 8.65 2.89
CA GLN A 63 3.68 9.51 3.98
C GLN A 63 4.72 8.76 4.80
N ARG A 64 5.99 9.10 4.65
CA ARG A 64 7.11 8.54 5.40
C ARG A 64 7.30 9.33 6.68
N VAL A 65 6.86 8.74 7.80
CA VAL A 65 6.67 9.49 9.04
C VAL A 65 7.99 9.92 9.66
N SER A 66 8.89 8.97 9.93
CA SER A 66 10.08 9.23 10.75
C SER A 66 11.40 9.28 9.99
N ILE A 67 11.48 8.58 8.86
CA ILE A 67 12.67 8.47 7.99
C ILE A 67 12.24 8.44 6.52
N PRO A 68 13.10 8.89 5.58
CA PRO A 68 12.71 8.97 4.17
C PRO A 68 12.79 7.65 3.41
N ASN A 69 13.18 6.56 4.07
CA ASN A 69 13.44 5.27 3.44
C ASN A 69 12.17 4.54 3.01
N ASP A 70 12.33 3.56 2.12
CA ASP A 70 11.31 2.55 1.82
C ASP A 70 11.10 1.61 3.03
N ALA A 71 10.15 0.67 2.91
CA ALA A 71 9.96 -0.38 3.91
C ALA A 71 11.27 -1.20 4.14
N PRO A 72 11.63 -1.53 5.38
CA PRO A 72 10.87 -1.35 6.62
C PRO A 72 10.90 0.09 7.14
N ASN A 73 9.74 0.66 7.38
CA ASN A 73 9.55 2.02 7.87
C ASN A 73 8.09 2.22 8.29
N ASP A 74 7.84 3.25 9.11
CA ASP A 74 6.49 3.75 9.38
C ASP A 74 6.02 4.60 8.19
N ILE A 75 5.16 4.01 7.35
CA ILE A 75 4.64 4.64 6.13
C ILE A 75 3.13 4.52 6.10
N ASN A 76 2.45 5.66 6.00
CA ASN A 76 1.00 5.75 5.87
C ASN A 76 0.59 5.98 4.41
N LEU A 77 -0.59 5.49 4.03
CA LEU A 77 -1.26 5.87 2.80
C LEU A 77 -2.05 7.14 3.02
N VAL A 78 -1.70 8.21 2.29
CA VAL A 78 -2.40 9.50 2.38
C VAL A 78 -2.95 9.93 1.04
N MET A 79 -3.99 10.79 1.07
CA MET A 79 -4.64 11.27 -0.13
C MET A 79 -5.13 12.72 0.02
N ARG A 80 -5.13 13.45 -1.09
CA ARG A 80 -5.81 14.73 -1.27
C ARG A 80 -6.76 14.64 -2.46
N ARG A 81 -7.80 15.43 -2.43
CA ARG A 81 -8.84 15.50 -3.47
C ARG A 81 -9.01 16.93 -3.96
N SER A 82 -9.20 17.10 -5.27
CA SER A 82 -9.58 18.36 -5.89
C SER A 82 -10.93 18.21 -6.60
N LEU A 83 -11.81 19.17 -6.37
CA LEU A 83 -13.17 19.22 -6.97
C LEU A 83 -13.26 20.23 -8.12
N ASP A 84 -12.17 20.94 -8.43
CA ASP A 84 -12.13 22.06 -9.36
C ASP A 84 -11.00 21.96 -10.38
N GLY A 85 -10.67 20.74 -10.79
CA GLY A 85 -9.66 20.47 -11.80
C GLY A 85 -8.22 20.79 -11.35
N GLY A 86 -7.94 20.73 -10.05
CA GLY A 86 -6.62 20.93 -9.47
C GLY A 86 -6.34 22.37 -9.06
N ALA A 87 -7.31 23.30 -9.18
CA ALA A 87 -7.13 24.69 -8.75
C ALA A 87 -7.00 24.80 -7.24
N THR A 88 -7.85 24.06 -6.50
CA THR A 88 -7.74 23.91 -5.05
C THR A 88 -7.75 22.44 -4.63
N TRP A 89 -7.24 22.16 -3.44
CA TRP A 89 -7.13 20.81 -2.89
C TRP A 89 -7.65 20.78 -1.46
N GLU A 90 -8.47 19.77 -1.16
CA GLU A 90 -8.90 19.49 0.20
C GLU A 90 -7.71 19.18 1.10
N GLU A 91 -7.92 19.24 2.42
CA GLU A 91 -6.91 18.81 3.39
C GLU A 91 -6.51 17.35 3.16
N MET A 92 -5.24 17.05 3.46
CA MET A 92 -4.73 15.69 3.38
C MET A 92 -5.46 14.80 4.38
N ARG A 93 -5.87 13.63 3.91
CA ARG A 93 -6.44 12.57 4.74
C ARG A 93 -5.51 11.38 4.77
N THR A 94 -5.31 10.81 5.94
CA THR A 94 -4.72 9.48 6.08
C THR A 94 -5.81 8.46 5.78
N LEU A 95 -5.68 7.72 4.70
CA LEU A 95 -6.63 6.66 4.33
C LEU A 95 -6.39 5.40 5.15
N LEU A 96 -5.14 5.08 5.38
CA LEU A 96 -4.75 3.92 6.16
C LEU A 96 -3.43 4.20 6.88
N SER A 97 -3.38 3.82 8.14
CA SER A 97 -2.20 3.87 9.00
C SER A 97 -2.15 2.61 9.84
N LEU A 98 -1.00 1.98 9.93
CA LEU A 98 -0.77 0.77 10.70
C LEU A 98 0.17 1.08 11.87
N PRO A 99 0.17 0.26 12.93
CA PRO A 99 0.93 0.54 14.13
C PRO A 99 2.43 0.33 13.96
N GLY A 100 3.19 0.81 14.95
CA GLY A 100 4.63 0.78 15.01
C GLY A 100 5.24 2.12 14.60
N THR A 101 6.55 2.28 14.83
CA THR A 101 7.27 3.54 14.60
C THR A 101 8.66 3.31 14.03
N GLY A 102 9.15 4.28 13.25
CA GLY A 102 10.49 4.25 12.67
C GLY A 102 10.70 3.04 11.77
N ALA A 103 11.90 2.49 11.74
CA ALA A 103 12.24 1.29 10.94
C ALA A 103 11.53 0.00 11.43
N LEU A 104 10.85 0.03 12.56
CA LEU A 104 10.04 -1.07 13.09
C LEU A 104 8.54 -0.83 12.88
N GLY A 105 8.14 0.28 12.27
CA GLY A 105 6.77 0.55 11.90
C GLY A 105 6.29 -0.34 10.76
N ALA A 106 4.98 -0.57 10.67
CA ALA A 106 4.37 -1.20 9.52
C ALA A 106 4.30 -0.22 8.35
N SER A 107 4.40 -0.73 7.12
CA SER A 107 4.46 0.11 5.92
C SER A 107 3.25 -0.09 5.03
N LEU A 108 2.75 1.02 4.48
CA LEU A 108 1.80 1.08 3.38
C LEU A 108 2.48 1.87 2.25
N ILE A 109 2.87 1.19 1.19
CA ILE A 109 3.77 1.76 0.16
C ILE A 109 3.26 1.43 -1.25
N ASP A 110 3.65 2.26 -2.22
CA ASP A 110 3.46 2.00 -3.64
C ASP A 110 1.98 1.93 -4.07
N SER A 111 1.16 2.94 -3.73
CA SER A 111 -0.26 2.93 -4.07
C SER A 111 -0.53 3.05 -5.57
N VAL A 112 -1.55 2.31 -6.05
CA VAL A 112 -2.09 2.37 -7.41
C VAL A 112 -3.55 2.77 -7.37
N LEU A 113 -3.94 3.70 -8.23
CA LEU A 113 -5.31 4.16 -8.39
C LEU A 113 -5.88 3.76 -9.76
N VAL A 114 -7.15 3.38 -9.79
CA VAL A 114 -7.91 3.19 -11.02
C VAL A 114 -9.39 3.44 -10.76
N GLN A 115 -10.10 3.96 -11.77
CA GLN A 115 -11.55 4.01 -11.77
C GLN A 115 -12.09 2.89 -12.67
N ASP A 116 -12.98 2.06 -12.12
CA ASP A 116 -13.86 1.23 -12.95
C ASP A 116 -14.97 2.13 -13.53
N ARG A 117 -14.81 2.49 -14.79
CA ARG A 117 -15.72 3.39 -15.50
C ARG A 117 -17.11 2.81 -15.73
N SER A 118 -17.27 1.48 -15.61
CA SER A 118 -18.58 0.84 -15.76
C SER A 118 -19.48 1.07 -14.55
N THR A 119 -18.88 1.23 -13.37
CA THR A 119 -19.56 1.43 -12.08
C THR A 119 -19.35 2.81 -11.48
N GLY A 120 -18.32 3.53 -11.92
CA GLY A 120 -17.83 4.77 -11.28
C GLY A 120 -16.94 4.53 -10.07
N ARG A 121 -16.81 3.28 -9.60
CA ARG A 121 -16.03 2.91 -8.40
C ARG A 121 -14.55 3.21 -8.59
N VAL A 122 -13.96 3.85 -7.60
CA VAL A 122 -12.51 4.02 -7.51
C VAL A 122 -11.93 2.87 -6.69
N ILE A 123 -10.84 2.30 -7.18
CA ILE A 123 -10.09 1.22 -6.53
C ILE A 123 -8.70 1.77 -6.23
N CYS A 124 -8.25 1.58 -4.98
CA CYS A 124 -6.88 1.84 -4.54
C CYS A 124 -6.26 0.52 -4.08
N LEU A 125 -5.13 0.16 -4.68
CA LEU A 125 -4.29 -0.95 -4.22
C LEU A 125 -3.06 -0.37 -3.53
N VAL A 126 -2.58 -1.02 -2.47
CA VAL A 126 -1.39 -0.60 -1.75
C VAL A 126 -0.66 -1.81 -1.18
N ASP A 127 0.67 -1.80 -1.28
CA ASP A 127 1.50 -2.82 -0.67
C ASP A 127 1.56 -2.60 0.85
N GLN A 128 1.42 -3.68 1.61
CA GLN A 128 1.52 -3.67 3.06
C GLN A 128 2.65 -4.58 3.53
N PHE A 129 3.46 -4.09 4.45
CA PHE A 129 4.44 -4.89 5.19
C PHE A 129 4.21 -4.75 6.69
N PRO A 130 4.29 -5.86 7.46
CA PRO A 130 4.29 -5.78 8.92
C PRO A 130 5.57 -5.09 9.42
N GLY A 131 5.54 -4.67 10.66
CA GLY A 131 6.63 -3.91 11.29
C GLY A 131 8.00 -4.59 11.16
N GLY A 132 9.01 -3.82 10.76
CA GLY A 132 10.37 -4.29 10.55
C GLY A 132 10.59 -5.11 9.28
N ILE A 133 9.56 -5.24 8.42
CA ILE A 133 9.64 -6.00 7.17
C ILE A 133 9.56 -5.05 5.98
N GLY A 134 10.35 -5.36 4.96
CA GLY A 134 10.35 -4.76 3.64
C GLY A 134 10.79 -5.78 2.61
N GLN A 135 10.84 -5.40 1.35
CA GLN A 135 11.24 -6.30 0.26
C GLN A 135 12.56 -7.07 0.54
N PRO A 136 13.63 -6.45 1.13
CA PRO A 136 14.91 -7.14 1.32
C PRO A 136 14.89 -8.30 2.31
N ASN A 137 13.95 -8.32 3.25
CA ASN A 137 13.87 -9.33 4.31
C ASN A 137 12.50 -10.03 4.38
N ALA A 138 11.71 -9.88 3.33
CA ALA A 138 10.45 -10.60 3.17
C ALA A 138 10.70 -12.12 3.00
N THR A 139 9.80 -12.92 3.55
CA THR A 139 9.86 -14.38 3.47
C THR A 139 8.86 -14.94 2.47
N VAL A 140 9.15 -16.13 1.94
CA VAL A 140 8.29 -16.85 0.99
C VAL A 140 6.92 -17.15 1.60
N GLY A 141 5.87 -17.04 0.81
CA GLY A 141 4.51 -17.40 1.18
C GLY A 141 3.51 -16.25 1.12
N THR A 142 2.24 -16.60 1.19
CA THR A 142 1.12 -15.64 1.18
C THR A 142 0.71 -15.18 2.58
N GLY A 143 1.01 -15.98 3.61
CA GLY A 143 0.49 -15.76 4.97
C GLY A 143 -0.95 -16.25 5.15
N PHE A 144 -1.42 -17.11 4.24
CA PHE A 144 -2.74 -17.74 4.29
C PHE A 144 -2.61 -19.26 4.13
N ASP A 145 -3.55 -20.01 4.70
CA ASP A 145 -3.63 -21.45 4.53
C ASP A 145 -4.47 -21.84 3.30
N GLU A 146 -4.57 -23.15 3.04
CA GLU A 146 -5.34 -23.71 1.91
C GLU A 146 -6.85 -23.39 1.98
N GLN A 147 -7.37 -23.06 3.16
CA GLN A 147 -8.74 -22.63 3.38
C GLN A 147 -8.93 -21.12 3.21
N GLY A 148 -7.86 -20.37 2.91
CA GLY A 148 -7.85 -18.93 2.78
C GLY A 148 -7.90 -18.18 4.12
N ARG A 149 -7.63 -18.87 5.24
CA ARG A 149 -7.56 -18.22 6.56
C ARG A 149 -6.17 -17.60 6.75
N ARG A 150 -6.13 -16.42 7.35
CA ARG A 150 -4.87 -15.76 7.72
C ARG A 150 -4.12 -16.59 8.75
N VAL A 151 -2.85 -16.88 8.48
CA VAL A 151 -1.95 -17.57 9.39
C VAL A 151 -1.12 -16.54 10.15
N LEU A 152 -1.13 -16.66 11.47
CA LEU A 152 -0.33 -15.85 12.37
C LEU A 152 0.71 -16.72 13.07
N HIS A 153 1.71 -16.11 13.65
CA HIS A 153 2.69 -16.78 14.50
C HIS A 153 2.91 -16.03 15.80
N ASN A 154 3.27 -16.75 16.86
CA ASN A 154 3.76 -16.14 18.08
C ASN A 154 5.30 -15.94 18.03
N ARG A 155 5.90 -15.42 19.09
CA ARG A 155 7.35 -15.17 19.17
C ARG A 155 8.21 -16.44 19.04
N THR A 156 7.67 -17.61 19.38
CA THR A 156 8.40 -18.89 19.29
C THR A 156 8.21 -19.56 17.92
N GLY A 157 7.42 -18.95 17.02
CA GLY A 157 7.18 -19.47 15.68
C GLY A 157 6.04 -20.51 15.61
N GLU A 158 5.28 -20.70 16.68
CA GLU A 158 4.07 -21.51 16.65
C GLU A 158 3.00 -20.82 15.81
N LEU A 159 2.31 -21.59 14.96
CA LEU A 159 1.35 -21.07 13.97
C LEU A 159 -0.09 -21.22 14.47
N PHE A 160 -0.89 -20.24 14.07
CA PHE A 160 -2.31 -20.12 14.40
C PHE A 160 -3.09 -19.71 13.14
N ALA A 161 -4.36 -20.07 13.04
CA ALA A 161 -5.24 -19.63 11.98
C ALA A 161 -6.34 -18.73 12.53
N VAL A 162 -6.69 -17.68 11.80
CA VAL A 162 -7.77 -16.75 12.14
C VAL A 162 -9.04 -17.19 11.42
N GLU A 163 -10.07 -17.49 12.18
CA GLU A 163 -11.39 -17.84 11.66
C GLU A 163 -12.16 -16.61 11.15
N PRO A 164 -13.19 -16.78 10.30
CA PRO A 164 -13.96 -15.67 9.74
C PRO A 164 -14.66 -14.75 10.75
N ASP A 165 -14.83 -15.20 12.00
CA ASP A 165 -15.38 -14.39 13.09
C ASP A 165 -14.30 -13.70 13.94
N GLY A 166 -13.02 -13.88 13.60
CA GLY A 166 -11.87 -13.34 14.32
C GLY A 166 -11.37 -14.19 15.47
N SER A 167 -12.03 -15.33 15.79
CA SER A 167 -11.47 -16.29 16.74
C SER A 167 -10.19 -16.93 16.17
N VAL A 168 -9.29 -17.34 17.04
CA VAL A 168 -7.99 -17.89 16.65
C VAL A 168 -7.89 -19.33 17.12
N VAL A 169 -7.47 -20.19 16.22
CA VAL A 169 -7.29 -21.63 16.49
C VAL A 169 -5.83 -22.04 16.26
N THR A 170 -5.40 -23.11 16.93
CA THR A 170 -4.11 -23.76 16.65
C THR A 170 -4.14 -24.43 15.27
N GLN A 171 -3.00 -24.89 14.75
CA GLN A 171 -2.95 -25.67 13.51
C GLN A 171 -3.74 -27.01 13.61
N ALA A 172 -3.93 -27.54 14.80
CA ALA A 172 -4.76 -28.70 15.02
C ALA A 172 -6.28 -28.41 15.09
N GLY A 173 -6.66 -27.13 14.95
CA GLY A 173 -8.06 -26.68 15.02
C GLY A 173 -8.59 -26.48 16.43
N GLU A 174 -7.74 -26.51 17.45
CA GLU A 174 -8.13 -26.28 18.84
C GLU A 174 -8.35 -24.79 19.10
N ALA A 175 -9.43 -24.46 19.80
CA ALA A 175 -9.74 -23.08 20.18
C ALA A 175 -8.69 -22.53 21.15
N THR A 176 -8.35 -21.26 20.97
CA THR A 176 -7.45 -20.51 21.86
C THR A 176 -8.21 -19.40 22.59
N ASP A 177 -7.55 -18.70 23.49
CA ASP A 177 -8.07 -17.48 24.14
C ASP A 177 -7.74 -16.19 23.34
N TYR A 178 -7.16 -16.34 22.15
CA TYR A 178 -6.89 -15.24 21.24
C TYR A 178 -8.08 -14.87 20.37
N ARG A 179 -8.15 -13.59 20.04
CA ARG A 179 -9.05 -13.04 19.04
C ARG A 179 -8.36 -11.92 18.25
N VAL A 180 -8.57 -11.88 16.94
CA VAL A 180 -8.14 -10.77 16.06
C VAL A 180 -9.36 -9.92 15.73
N ILE A 181 -9.22 -8.61 15.84
CA ILE A 181 -10.24 -7.66 15.40
C ILE A 181 -10.18 -7.56 13.87
N LEU A 182 -11.26 -7.96 13.21
CA LEU A 182 -11.33 -7.98 11.75
C LEU A 182 -11.77 -6.64 11.16
N ARG A 183 -12.50 -5.82 11.94
CA ARG A 183 -12.95 -4.48 11.55
C ARG A 183 -12.73 -3.52 12.70
N GLY A 184 -12.22 -2.33 12.38
CA GLY A 184 -12.04 -1.28 13.37
C GLY A 184 -13.37 -0.72 13.86
N ASP A 185 -13.33 -0.16 15.05
CA ASP A 185 -14.41 0.64 15.65
C ASP A 185 -13.75 1.78 16.44
N ASP A 186 -13.71 2.95 15.84
CA ASP A 186 -13.09 4.14 16.44
C ASP A 186 -13.76 4.53 17.76
N ALA A 187 -15.05 4.30 17.89
CA ALA A 187 -15.79 4.60 19.12
C ALA A 187 -15.40 3.66 20.26
N ALA A 188 -15.04 2.42 19.95
CA ALA A 188 -14.51 1.45 20.90
C ALA A 188 -12.98 1.53 21.06
N GLY A 189 -12.28 2.33 20.23
CA GLY A 189 -10.84 2.48 20.24
C GLY A 189 -10.10 1.23 19.75
N VAL A 190 -10.74 0.36 18.95
CA VAL A 190 -10.14 -0.86 18.40
C VAL A 190 -9.92 -0.71 16.90
N ARG A 191 -8.84 -1.30 16.39
CA ARG A 191 -8.46 -1.26 14.98
C ARG A 191 -8.46 -2.65 14.37
N ALA A 192 -8.70 -2.73 13.08
CA ALA A 192 -8.48 -3.98 12.36
C ALA A 192 -7.03 -4.46 12.52
N GLY A 193 -6.85 -5.73 12.88
CA GLY A 193 -5.55 -6.32 13.18
C GLY A 193 -5.14 -6.28 14.66
N ASP A 194 -5.88 -5.59 15.52
CA ASP A 194 -5.63 -5.66 16.97
C ASP A 194 -5.88 -7.08 17.47
N VAL A 195 -5.02 -7.50 18.41
CA VAL A 195 -5.04 -8.83 19.03
C VAL A 195 -5.53 -8.70 20.46
N LEU A 196 -6.50 -9.52 20.80
CA LEU A 196 -6.96 -9.71 22.19
C LEU A 196 -6.56 -11.10 22.66
N ARG A 197 -6.21 -11.24 23.95
CA ARG A 197 -6.01 -12.51 24.64
C ARG A 197 -6.80 -12.53 25.94
N GLY A 198 -7.69 -13.49 26.09
CA GLY A 198 -8.61 -13.51 27.24
C GLY A 198 -9.42 -12.22 27.42
N GLY A 199 -9.75 -11.54 26.31
CA GLY A 199 -10.47 -10.26 26.30
C GLY A 199 -9.63 -9.03 26.65
N ARG A 200 -8.32 -9.15 26.81
CA ARG A 200 -7.38 -8.03 27.07
C ARG A 200 -6.58 -7.74 25.82
N GLU A 201 -6.21 -6.48 25.63
CA GLU A 201 -5.32 -6.07 24.55
C GLU A 201 -3.96 -6.81 24.65
N ALA A 202 -3.54 -7.40 23.53
CA ALA A 202 -2.28 -8.13 23.37
C ALA A 202 -1.45 -7.61 22.19
N GLY A 203 -1.75 -6.43 21.65
CA GLY A 203 -1.03 -5.77 20.58
C GLY A 203 -1.75 -5.79 19.25
N SER A 204 -1.01 -5.83 18.14
CA SER A 204 -1.56 -5.90 16.79
C SER A 204 -0.70 -6.81 15.92
N ILE A 205 -1.34 -7.54 15.00
CA ILE A 205 -0.65 -8.44 14.06
C ILE A 205 0.37 -7.73 13.18
N TYR A 206 0.27 -6.41 13.06
CA TYR A 206 1.15 -5.59 12.25
C TYR A 206 2.42 -5.09 12.96
N LEU A 207 2.52 -5.26 14.28
CA LEU A 207 3.69 -4.80 15.04
C LEU A 207 4.94 -5.66 14.76
N ALA A 208 6.11 -5.02 14.83
CA ALA A 208 7.36 -5.75 14.97
C ALA A 208 7.45 -6.38 16.35
N HIS A 209 8.20 -7.49 16.46
CA HIS A 209 8.41 -8.18 17.75
C HIS A 209 8.92 -7.23 18.84
N GLU A 210 9.84 -6.33 18.47
CA GLU A 210 10.49 -5.40 19.40
C GLU A 210 9.55 -4.34 19.99
N GLN A 211 8.44 -4.08 19.31
CA GLN A 211 7.45 -3.07 19.72
C GLN A 211 6.14 -3.68 20.26
N ALA A 212 6.02 -5.00 20.20
CA ALA A 212 4.81 -5.70 20.60
C ALA A 212 4.88 -6.24 22.03
N PRO A 213 3.74 -6.39 22.73
CA PRO A 213 3.62 -7.15 23.96
C PRO A 213 4.07 -8.61 23.80
N GLU A 214 4.44 -9.26 24.93
CA GLU A 214 4.92 -10.66 24.95
C GLU A 214 3.92 -11.65 24.30
N ASP A 215 2.64 -11.47 24.58
CA ASP A 215 1.54 -12.33 24.15
C ASP A 215 0.99 -11.97 22.75
N CYS A 216 1.66 -11.14 21.98
CA CYS A 216 1.19 -10.73 20.65
C CYS A 216 1.28 -11.88 19.64
N LEU A 217 0.35 -11.90 18.69
CA LEU A 217 0.44 -12.67 17.47
C LEU A 217 0.83 -11.76 16.30
N PHE A 218 1.58 -12.30 15.35
CA PHE A 218 2.19 -11.55 14.26
C PHE A 218 1.75 -12.10 12.91
N GLN A 219 1.56 -11.20 11.97
CA GLN A 219 1.32 -11.49 10.56
C GLN A 219 2.56 -12.16 9.93
N HIS A 220 2.35 -12.93 8.87
CA HIS A 220 3.43 -13.45 8.03
C HIS A 220 4.40 -12.35 7.60
N ARG A 221 5.69 -12.63 7.65
CA ARG A 221 6.78 -11.69 7.35
C ARG A 221 7.00 -11.53 5.84
N GLY A 222 5.97 -11.16 5.12
CA GLY A 222 5.98 -10.97 3.67
C GLY A 222 5.27 -9.69 3.26
N SER A 223 5.22 -9.43 1.95
CA SER A 223 4.36 -8.41 1.39
C SER A 223 2.93 -8.92 1.29
N HIS A 224 1.99 -8.04 1.58
CA HIS A 224 0.56 -8.21 1.38
C HIS A 224 0.04 -7.13 0.44
N LEU A 225 -1.02 -7.41 -0.29
CA LEU A 225 -1.67 -6.44 -1.17
C LEU A 225 -3.05 -6.13 -0.63
N LEU A 226 -3.25 -4.88 -0.23
CA LEU A 226 -4.52 -4.40 0.28
C LEU A 226 -5.29 -3.64 -0.80
N MET A 227 -6.60 -3.80 -0.81
CA MET A 227 -7.53 -3.10 -1.70
C MET A 227 -8.53 -2.29 -0.88
N LEU A 228 -8.66 -1.00 -1.22
CA LEU A 228 -9.69 -0.11 -0.74
C LEU A 228 -10.55 0.35 -1.91
N THR A 229 -11.83 0.63 -1.69
CA THR A 229 -12.75 1.13 -2.70
C THR A 229 -13.50 2.37 -2.23
N SER A 230 -13.88 3.22 -3.20
CA SER A 230 -14.73 4.38 -2.98
C SER A 230 -15.81 4.44 -4.04
N ASP A 231 -17.06 4.68 -3.63
CA ASP A 231 -18.21 4.84 -4.52
C ASP A 231 -18.69 6.32 -4.59
N ASP A 232 -17.91 7.26 -4.01
CA ASP A 232 -18.25 8.68 -3.88
C ASP A 232 -17.07 9.60 -4.25
N ASP A 233 -16.39 9.25 -5.34
CA ASP A 233 -15.26 10.03 -5.88
C ASP A 233 -14.13 10.27 -4.85
N GLY A 234 -13.86 9.29 -4.01
CA GLY A 234 -12.79 9.35 -3.00
C GLY A 234 -13.14 10.16 -1.77
N ALA A 235 -14.42 10.51 -1.55
CA ALA A 235 -14.85 11.20 -0.33
C ALA A 235 -14.80 10.28 0.89
N THR A 236 -15.22 9.02 0.72
CA THR A 236 -15.10 7.97 1.73
C THR A 236 -14.51 6.70 1.12
N TRP A 237 -13.90 5.87 1.93
CA TRP A 237 -13.25 4.64 1.51
C TRP A 237 -13.72 3.46 2.37
N SER A 238 -13.75 2.29 1.75
CA SER A 238 -14.03 1.04 2.45
C SER A 238 -12.93 0.69 3.45
N GLU A 239 -13.22 -0.22 4.39
CA GLU A 239 -12.18 -0.96 5.10
C GLU A 239 -11.28 -1.69 4.08
N PRO A 240 -9.97 -1.84 4.37
CA PRO A 240 -9.06 -2.55 3.50
C PRO A 240 -9.38 -4.04 3.44
N ILE A 241 -9.32 -4.60 2.24
CA ILE A 241 -9.43 -6.05 2.00
C ILE A 241 -8.05 -6.56 1.58
N ASP A 242 -7.54 -7.57 2.27
CA ASP A 242 -6.30 -8.25 1.88
C ASP A 242 -6.59 -9.23 0.74
N ILE A 243 -6.11 -8.89 -0.47
CA ILE A 243 -6.29 -9.71 -1.67
C ILE A 243 -5.07 -10.58 -1.97
N THR A 244 -4.08 -10.61 -1.10
CA THR A 244 -2.84 -11.40 -1.25
C THR A 244 -3.10 -12.86 -1.66
N PRO A 245 -4.02 -13.61 -1.02
CA PRO A 245 -4.23 -15.03 -1.37
C PRO A 245 -4.83 -15.24 -2.77
N GLN A 246 -5.33 -14.17 -3.40
CA GLN A 246 -5.91 -14.22 -4.75
C GLN A 246 -4.88 -13.92 -5.84
N VAL A 247 -3.79 -13.22 -5.52
CA VAL A 247 -2.86 -12.66 -6.52
C VAL A 247 -1.41 -13.07 -6.31
N LYS A 248 -0.98 -13.40 -5.08
CA LYS A 248 0.38 -13.82 -4.77
C LYS A 248 0.47 -15.34 -4.71
N ALA A 249 1.45 -15.92 -5.38
CA ALA A 249 1.71 -17.36 -5.30
C ALA A 249 2.61 -17.69 -4.08
N ASP A 250 2.46 -18.90 -3.54
CA ASP A 250 3.16 -19.35 -2.32
C ASP A 250 4.69 -19.36 -2.44
N TRP A 251 5.23 -19.45 -3.65
CA TRP A 251 6.67 -19.40 -3.91
C TRP A 251 7.24 -17.98 -4.00
N MET A 252 6.41 -16.94 -4.00
CA MET A 252 6.86 -15.54 -4.06
C MET A 252 7.27 -15.05 -2.67
N CYS A 253 8.43 -14.41 -2.58
CA CYS A 253 8.83 -13.65 -1.39
C CYS A 253 8.10 -12.32 -1.32
N PHE A 254 8.03 -11.64 -2.45
CA PHE A 254 7.43 -10.33 -2.60
C PHE A 254 6.51 -10.32 -3.82
N LEU A 255 5.38 -9.68 -3.69
CA LEU A 255 4.53 -9.17 -4.76
C LEU A 255 4.12 -7.77 -4.36
N GLY A 256 4.29 -6.80 -5.24
CA GLY A 256 3.87 -5.42 -5.04
C GLY A 256 3.39 -4.77 -6.32
N THR A 257 2.74 -3.64 -6.19
CA THR A 257 2.22 -2.85 -7.31
C THR A 257 3.33 -2.05 -7.98
N GLY A 258 3.24 -1.87 -9.31
CA GLY A 258 3.94 -0.79 -10.00
C GLY A 258 3.19 0.51 -9.73
N PRO A 259 3.71 1.41 -8.85
CA PRO A 259 2.93 2.51 -8.30
C PRO A 259 2.43 3.50 -9.36
N GLY A 260 1.37 4.23 -9.02
CA GLY A 260 0.77 5.25 -9.88
C GLY A 260 -0.65 4.89 -10.31
N ASN A 261 -0.86 4.51 -11.56
CA ASN A 261 -2.19 4.22 -12.10
C ASN A 261 -2.24 2.86 -12.81
N ALA A 262 -3.33 2.15 -12.58
CA ALA A 262 -3.75 1.05 -13.43
C ALA A 262 -4.60 1.58 -14.61
N ILE A 263 -4.90 0.74 -15.58
CA ILE A 263 -5.70 1.09 -16.74
C ILE A 263 -6.92 0.17 -16.88
N GLN A 264 -8.01 0.71 -17.41
CA GLN A 264 -9.14 -0.09 -17.83
C GLN A 264 -9.19 -0.15 -19.35
N LEU A 265 -9.27 -1.35 -19.90
CA LEU A 265 -9.32 -1.58 -21.35
C LEU A 265 -10.68 -1.16 -21.91
N THR A 266 -10.63 -0.52 -23.08
CA THR A 266 -11.83 -0.06 -23.83
C THR A 266 -12.04 -0.81 -25.13
N GLY A 267 -11.07 -1.61 -25.58
CA GLY A 267 -11.16 -2.41 -26.79
C GLY A 267 -12.25 -3.50 -26.69
N PRO A 268 -12.94 -3.84 -27.79
CA PRO A 268 -14.13 -4.69 -27.76
C PRO A 268 -13.89 -6.09 -27.20
N GLU A 269 -12.69 -6.64 -27.37
CA GLU A 269 -12.36 -8.00 -26.93
C GLU A 269 -12.25 -8.13 -25.40
N HIS A 270 -11.82 -7.04 -24.73
CA HIS A 270 -11.56 -7.04 -23.28
C HIS A 270 -12.09 -5.77 -22.58
N ALA A 271 -13.14 -5.16 -23.14
CA ALA A 271 -13.74 -3.95 -22.56
C ALA A 271 -14.08 -4.16 -21.08
N GLY A 272 -13.72 -3.19 -20.25
CA GLY A 272 -13.98 -3.21 -18.81
C GLY A 272 -12.91 -3.94 -17.98
N ARG A 273 -12.00 -4.71 -18.61
CA ARG A 273 -10.91 -5.36 -17.86
C ARG A 273 -9.95 -4.30 -17.32
N ILE A 274 -9.63 -4.40 -16.03
CA ILE A 274 -8.62 -3.57 -15.37
C ILE A 274 -7.29 -4.32 -15.37
N LEU A 275 -6.22 -3.65 -15.80
CA LEU A 275 -4.85 -4.14 -15.77
C LEU A 275 -4.06 -3.34 -14.74
N VAL A 276 -3.51 -4.04 -13.77
CA VAL A 276 -2.67 -3.48 -12.71
C VAL A 276 -1.23 -3.94 -12.92
N PRO A 277 -0.27 -3.02 -13.14
CA PRO A 277 1.13 -3.42 -13.20
C PRO A 277 1.60 -3.86 -11.81
N VAL A 278 2.30 -4.99 -11.77
CA VAL A 278 2.88 -5.53 -10.53
C VAL A 278 4.32 -5.95 -10.78
N TYR A 279 5.08 -6.09 -9.72
CA TYR A 279 6.38 -6.74 -9.78
C TYR A 279 6.51 -7.70 -8.60
N TYR A 280 7.30 -8.74 -8.78
CA TYR A 280 7.46 -9.78 -7.77
C TYR A 280 8.91 -10.25 -7.70
N SER A 281 9.26 -10.87 -6.60
CA SER A 281 10.54 -11.55 -6.45
C SER A 281 10.36 -12.95 -5.88
N HIS A 282 11.29 -13.83 -6.25
CA HIS A 282 11.42 -15.16 -5.68
C HIS A 282 12.85 -15.38 -5.21
N GLU A 283 13.02 -16.35 -4.32
CA GLU A 283 14.35 -16.74 -3.85
C GLU A 283 15.13 -17.38 -5.00
N ALA A 284 16.27 -16.81 -5.33
CA ALA A 284 17.20 -17.37 -6.33
C ALA A 284 18.29 -18.14 -5.61
N GLY A 285 18.25 -19.44 -5.68
CA GLY A 285 19.20 -20.44 -5.18
C GLY A 285 20.53 -19.94 -4.59
N GLY A 286 20.49 -19.26 -3.42
CA GLY A 286 21.66 -18.80 -2.68
C GLY A 286 22.30 -17.49 -3.13
N THR A 287 21.78 -16.79 -4.15
CA THR A 287 22.38 -15.56 -4.72
C THR A 287 21.56 -14.29 -4.57
N GLY A 288 20.44 -14.31 -3.84
CA GLY A 288 19.54 -13.18 -3.65
C GLY A 288 18.24 -13.32 -4.45
N PHE A 289 17.42 -12.26 -4.42
CA PHE A 289 16.11 -12.24 -5.07
C PHE A 289 16.24 -11.89 -6.55
N LEU A 290 15.49 -12.59 -7.41
CA LEU A 290 15.24 -12.19 -8.79
C LEU A 290 13.93 -11.39 -8.84
N SER A 291 13.98 -10.20 -9.41
CA SER A 291 12.80 -9.33 -9.59
C SER A 291 12.25 -9.49 -11.01
N CYS A 292 10.94 -9.65 -11.11
CA CYS A 292 10.20 -9.81 -12.34
C CYS A 292 9.04 -8.81 -12.38
N ALA A 293 8.67 -8.35 -13.58
CA ALA A 293 7.46 -7.54 -13.78
C ALA A 293 6.35 -8.37 -14.39
N ALA A 294 5.11 -8.09 -14.03
CA ALA A 294 3.91 -8.74 -14.54
C ALA A 294 2.72 -7.74 -14.59
N ILE A 295 1.62 -8.18 -15.16
CA ILE A 295 0.36 -7.42 -15.25
C ILE A 295 -0.78 -8.33 -14.81
#